data_0e5b7a14bb5cdcc329f61372107c8581
#
_entry.id   0e5b7a14bb5cdcc329f61372107c8581
#
_cell.length_a   1.000
_cell.length_b   1.000
_cell.length_c   1.000
_cell.angle_alpha   90.00
_cell.angle_beta   90.00
_cell.angle_gamma   90.00
#
_symmetry.space_group_name_H-M   'P 1'
#
loop_
_entity.id
_entity.type
_entity.pdbx_description
1 polymer ?
#
loop_
_entity_poly.entity_id
_entity_poly.type
_entity_poly.pdbx_seq_one_letter_code
_entity_poly.pdbx_strand_id
1 'polypeptide(L)'
;MKKQKNASGPEVKKRILVLHGPNLNLLGSREPEHYGRVTLADINLALSRMAETAEVELESFQSNHEGALIERIHAAREQGVRAIIINPAAYTHTSVALRDALAAVAIP
;
A
#
# COMPACT_ATOMS: atom_id res chain seq x y z
N MET A 1 -26.68 -14.65 5.57
CA MET A 1 -25.94 -14.71 5.92
C MET A 1 -25.39 -14.52 6.04
N LYS A 2 -25.72 -14.06 5.92
CA LYS A 2 -25.04 -14.00 6.25
C LYS A 2 -24.34 -14.01 6.62
N LYS A 3 -24.75 -13.95 6.57
CA LYS A 3 -23.93 -14.11 7.18
C LYS A 3 -23.56 -14.36 7.73
N GLN A 4 -23.65 -14.61 7.86
CA GLN A 4 -23.09 -14.91 8.59
C GLN A 4 -22.60 -14.78 9.19
N LYS A 5 -22.93 -14.76 9.00
CA LYS A 5 -22.34 -14.64 9.74
C LYS A 5 -22.21 -15.04 10.55
N ASN A 6 -21.86 -15.36 10.42
CA ASN A 6 -21.46 -15.78 11.35
C ASN A 6 -21.82 -15.46 12.43
N ALA A 7 -22.19 -15.76 12.30
CA ALA A 7 -22.84 -15.35 13.49
C ALA A 7 -21.97 -15.02 14.64
N SER A 8 -20.86 -15.43 14.59
CA SER A 8 -19.98 -15.30 15.72
C SER A 8 -18.89 -14.33 15.39
N GLY A 9 -18.64 -13.39 16.22
CA GLY A 9 -17.57 -12.44 16.10
C GLY A 9 -17.74 -11.46 14.96
N PRO A 10 -16.86 -10.48 14.89
CA PRO A 10 -16.91 -9.46 13.85
C PRO A 10 -16.47 -10.01 12.50
N GLU A 11 -17.02 -9.42 11.48
CA GLU A 11 -16.63 -9.73 10.12
C GLU A 11 -15.18 -9.33 9.88
N VAL A 12 -14.43 -10.19 9.18
CA VAL A 12 -13.05 -9.88 8.84
C VAL A 12 -13.04 -8.89 7.68
N LYS A 13 -12.42 -7.75 7.89
CA LYS A 13 -12.30 -6.73 6.85
C LYS A 13 -11.31 -7.16 5.78
N LYS A 14 -11.55 -6.74 4.56
CA LYS A 14 -10.61 -6.94 3.45
C LYS A 14 -9.37 -6.11 3.69
N ARG A 15 -8.22 -6.68 3.43
CA ARG A 15 -6.94 -6.01 3.61
C ARG A 15 -6.43 -5.44 2.31
N ILE A 16 -6.00 -4.18 2.36
CA ILE A 16 -5.40 -3.49 1.24
C ILE A 16 -4.03 -2.99 1.65
N LEU A 17 -3.03 -3.22 0.82
CA LEU A 17 -1.67 -2.76 1.05
C LEU A 17 -1.36 -1.61 0.11
N VAL A 18 -0.85 -0.52 0.67
CA VAL A 18 -0.38 0.62 -0.12
C VAL A 18 1.14 0.68 0.00
N LEU A 19 1.83 0.66 -1.12
CA LEU A 19 3.28 0.70 -1.17
C LEU A 19 3.74 2.03 -1.76
N HIS A 20 4.66 2.66 -1.05
CA HIS A 20 5.27 3.92 -1.48
C HIS A 20 6.75 3.69 -1.73
N GLY A 21 7.20 4.04 -2.92
CA GLY A 21 8.58 3.83 -3.34
C GLY A 21 9.57 4.85 -2.81
N PRO A 22 10.78 4.84 -3.37
CA PRO A 22 11.88 5.64 -2.85
C PRO A 22 11.61 7.14 -2.94
N ASN A 23 12.14 7.84 -1.97
CA ASN A 23 12.09 9.30 -1.86
C ASN A 23 10.70 9.88 -1.54
N LEU A 24 9.65 9.04 -1.51
CA LEU A 24 8.33 9.55 -1.16
C LEU A 24 8.24 9.98 0.30
N ASN A 25 9.17 9.50 1.12
CA ASN A 25 9.30 9.97 2.49
C ASN A 25 9.70 11.44 2.58
N LEU A 26 10.20 12.00 1.49
CA LEU A 26 10.63 13.40 1.44
C LEU A 26 9.56 14.35 0.89
N LEU A 27 8.38 13.84 0.58
CA LEU A 27 7.30 14.67 0.08
C LEU A 27 7.01 15.81 1.06
N GLY A 28 6.74 17.00 0.51
CA GLY A 28 6.45 18.18 1.29
C GLY A 28 7.67 18.99 1.67
N SER A 29 8.86 18.38 1.66
CA SER A 29 10.11 19.06 2.01
C SER A 29 11.00 19.31 0.79
N ARG A 30 10.67 18.70 -0.36
CA ARG A 30 11.49 18.74 -1.56
C ARG A 30 10.83 19.64 -2.60
N GLU A 31 11.52 20.74 -2.94
CA GLU A 31 11.08 21.69 -3.97
C GLU A 31 9.56 21.97 -3.90
N PRO A 32 9.09 22.53 -2.77
CA PRO A 32 7.65 22.68 -2.57
C PRO A 32 6.96 23.55 -3.61
N GLU A 33 7.69 24.44 -4.28
CA GLU A 33 7.13 25.25 -5.36
C GLU A 33 6.77 24.44 -6.59
N HIS A 34 7.36 23.24 -6.75
CA HIS A 34 7.06 22.34 -7.86
C HIS A 34 6.17 21.18 -7.45
N TYR A 35 6.41 20.63 -6.27
CA TYR A 35 5.75 19.39 -5.85
C TYR A 35 4.73 19.58 -4.74
N GLY A 36 4.59 20.83 -4.23
CA GLY A 36 3.65 21.13 -3.17
C GLY A 36 4.18 20.79 -1.79
N ARG A 37 3.33 20.99 -0.79
CA ARG A 37 3.71 20.82 0.62
C ARG A 37 3.06 19.61 1.29
N VAL A 38 2.30 18.82 0.53
CA VAL A 38 1.66 17.63 1.08
C VAL A 38 2.73 16.60 1.39
N THR A 39 2.69 16.09 2.62
CA THR A 39 3.66 15.08 3.08
C THR A 39 3.11 13.68 2.88
N LEU A 40 3.99 12.68 2.99
CA LEU A 40 3.55 11.29 2.97
C LEU A 40 2.60 11.01 4.14
N ALA A 41 2.86 11.61 5.30
CA ALA A 41 1.96 11.45 6.45
C ALA A 41 0.56 11.96 6.13
N ASP A 42 0.46 13.09 5.41
CA ASP A 42 -0.83 13.63 5.00
C ASP A 42 -1.55 12.66 4.07
N ILE A 43 -0.82 12.07 3.13
CA ILE A 43 -1.39 11.10 2.19
C ILE A 43 -1.88 9.87 2.94
N ASN A 44 -1.07 9.34 3.84
CA ASN A 44 -1.43 8.15 4.60
C ASN A 44 -2.65 8.40 5.49
N LEU A 45 -2.75 9.60 6.06
CA LEU A 45 -3.91 9.96 6.87
C LEU A 45 -5.18 10.00 6.02
N ALA A 46 -5.09 10.61 4.84
CA ALA A 46 -6.23 10.66 3.92
C ALA A 46 -6.67 9.27 3.51
N LEU A 47 -5.70 8.40 3.19
CA LEU A 47 -6.00 7.02 2.81
C LEU A 47 -6.65 6.25 3.97
N SER A 48 -6.16 6.47 5.20
CA SER A 48 -6.72 5.81 6.37
C SER A 48 -8.19 6.22 6.58
N ARG A 49 -8.49 7.49 6.36
CA ARG A 49 -9.88 7.96 6.47
C ARG A 49 -10.77 7.35 5.42
N MET A 50 -10.27 7.24 4.19
CA MET A 50 -11.01 6.58 3.12
C MET A 50 -11.25 5.11 3.44
N ALA A 51 -10.24 4.45 3.98
CA ALA A 51 -10.35 3.03 4.34
C ALA A 51 -11.38 2.82 5.43
N GLU A 52 -11.40 3.72 6.40
CA GLU A 52 -12.39 3.66 7.49
C GLU A 52 -13.80 3.76 6.95
N THR A 53 -14.04 4.72 6.05
CA THR A 53 -15.34 4.89 5.42
C THR A 53 -15.74 3.67 4.59
N ALA A 54 -14.76 3.07 3.89
CA ALA A 54 -15.00 1.90 3.04
C ALA A 54 -15.03 0.59 3.83
N GLU A 55 -14.74 0.66 5.12
CA GLU A 55 -14.72 -0.51 6.00
C GLU A 55 -13.71 -1.56 5.53
N VAL A 56 -12.53 -1.10 5.12
CA VAL A 56 -11.42 -1.98 4.76
C VAL A 56 -10.25 -1.71 5.70
N GLU A 57 -9.39 -2.69 5.83
CA GLU A 57 -8.17 -2.58 6.62
C GLU A 57 -7.05 -2.19 5.68
N LEU A 58 -6.41 -1.05 5.92
CA LEU A 58 -5.40 -0.53 5.02
C LEU A 58 -4.08 -0.37 5.76
N GLU A 59 -3.02 -0.89 5.15
CA GLU A 59 -1.68 -0.73 5.68
C GLU A 59 -0.84 -0.02 4.63
N SER A 60 -0.07 0.97 5.07
CA SER A 60 0.85 1.70 4.19
C SER A 60 2.28 1.34 4.56
N PHE A 61 3.11 1.13 3.55
CA PHE A 61 4.52 0.80 3.74
C PHE A 61 5.35 1.60 2.74
N GLN A 62 6.37 2.28 3.23
CA GLN A 62 7.27 3.07 2.39
C GLN A 62 8.69 2.55 2.56
N SER A 63 9.43 2.43 1.45
CA SER A 63 10.83 2.08 1.54
C SER A 63 11.59 2.68 0.36
N ASN A 64 12.85 2.98 0.63
CA ASN A 64 13.81 3.38 -0.41
C ASN A 64 14.54 2.17 -0.99
N HIS A 65 14.31 0.99 -0.42
CA HIS A 65 15.02 -0.24 -0.79
C HIS A 65 14.11 -1.13 -1.61
N GLU A 66 14.56 -1.46 -2.80
CA GLU A 66 13.81 -2.33 -3.70
C GLU A 66 13.51 -3.68 -3.07
N GLY A 67 14.52 -4.27 -2.40
CA GLY A 67 14.34 -5.56 -1.75
C GLY A 67 13.29 -5.54 -0.65
N ALA A 68 13.23 -4.45 0.10
CA ALA A 68 12.22 -4.32 1.16
C ALA A 68 10.81 -4.27 0.58
N LEU A 69 10.65 -3.57 -0.54
CA LEU A 69 9.35 -3.51 -1.23
C LEU A 69 8.97 -4.89 -1.74
N ILE A 70 9.92 -5.61 -2.33
CA ILE A 70 9.67 -6.96 -2.84
C ILE A 70 9.24 -7.89 -1.71
N GLU A 71 9.95 -7.84 -0.58
CA GLU A 71 9.60 -8.70 0.54
C GLU A 71 8.26 -8.35 1.15
N ARG A 72 7.92 -7.07 1.15
CA ARG A 72 6.59 -6.68 1.62
C ARG A 72 5.50 -7.21 0.70
N ILE A 73 5.76 -7.23 -0.61
CA ILE A 73 4.83 -7.82 -1.59
C ILE A 73 4.66 -9.32 -1.31
N HIS A 74 5.77 -10.03 -1.08
CA HIS A 74 5.69 -11.46 -0.75
C HIS A 74 4.87 -11.69 0.52
N ALA A 75 5.09 -10.87 1.55
CA ALA A 75 4.36 -11.00 2.81
C ALA A 75 2.86 -10.76 2.63
N ALA A 76 2.48 -9.92 1.69
CA ALA A 76 1.08 -9.64 1.42
C ALA A 76 0.32 -10.90 1.04
N ARG A 77 0.96 -11.80 0.30
CA ARG A 77 0.35 -13.06 -0.09
C ARG A 77 0.01 -13.90 1.14
N GLU A 78 0.95 -13.97 2.10
CA GLU A 78 0.75 -14.76 3.32
C GLU A 78 -0.27 -14.12 4.24
N GLN A 79 -0.43 -12.83 4.18
CA GLN A 79 -1.35 -12.08 5.05
C GLN A 79 -2.76 -11.96 4.49
N GLY A 80 -3.01 -12.54 3.33
CA GLY A 80 -4.35 -12.50 2.74
C GLY A 80 -4.75 -11.12 2.23
N VAL A 81 -3.78 -10.33 1.79
CA VAL A 81 -4.06 -9.02 1.20
C VAL A 81 -4.84 -9.22 -0.09
N ARG A 82 -5.91 -8.44 -0.25
CA ARG A 82 -6.83 -8.57 -1.38
C ARG A 82 -6.49 -7.63 -2.53
N ALA A 83 -5.79 -6.54 -2.26
CA ALA A 83 -5.41 -5.59 -3.31
C ALA A 83 -4.14 -4.85 -2.90
N ILE A 84 -3.31 -4.50 -3.89
CA ILE A 84 -2.10 -3.73 -3.67
C ILE A 84 -2.20 -2.47 -4.52
N ILE A 85 -2.00 -1.32 -3.88
CA ILE A 85 -1.88 -0.03 -4.55
C ILE A 85 -0.43 0.38 -4.42
N ILE A 86 0.24 0.65 -5.53
CA ILE A 86 1.66 0.95 -5.48
C ILE A 86 1.99 2.21 -6.28
N ASN A 87 2.76 3.09 -5.64
CA ASN A 87 3.46 4.17 -6.33
C ASN A 87 4.95 3.85 -6.24
N PRO A 88 5.52 3.24 -7.28
CA PRO A 88 6.92 2.82 -7.24
C PRO A 88 7.92 3.96 -7.40
N ALA A 89 7.43 5.19 -7.66
CA ALA A 89 8.26 6.39 -7.77
C ALA A 89 9.40 6.17 -8.77
N ALA A 90 10.66 6.33 -8.34
CA ALA A 90 11.80 6.22 -9.23
C ALA A 90 11.99 4.82 -9.82
N TYR A 91 11.42 3.79 -9.21
CA TYR A 91 11.51 2.44 -9.75
C TYR A 91 10.50 2.15 -10.86
N THR A 92 9.63 3.08 -11.17
CA THR A 92 8.54 2.87 -12.16
C THR A 92 9.05 2.33 -13.50
N HIS A 93 10.14 2.87 -14.00
CA HIS A 93 10.66 2.52 -15.32
C HIS A 93 11.86 1.59 -15.27
N THR A 94 12.36 1.26 -14.09
CA THR A 94 13.62 0.53 -13.98
C THR A 94 13.51 -0.81 -13.27
N SER A 95 12.49 -1.01 -12.44
CA SER A 95 12.44 -2.21 -11.62
C SER A 95 11.62 -3.32 -12.28
N VAL A 96 12.31 -4.18 -13.00
CA VAL A 96 11.72 -5.43 -13.47
C VAL A 96 11.39 -6.33 -12.28
N ALA A 97 12.21 -6.26 -11.23
CA ALA A 97 12.03 -7.11 -10.04
C ALA A 97 10.72 -6.81 -9.31
N LEU A 98 10.36 -5.52 -9.19
CA LEU A 98 9.06 -5.17 -8.57
C LEU A 98 7.90 -5.67 -9.41
N ARG A 99 7.98 -5.48 -10.71
CA ARG A 99 6.94 -5.95 -11.62
C ARG A 99 6.77 -7.46 -11.53
N ASP A 100 7.89 -8.18 -11.48
CA ASP A 100 7.86 -9.62 -11.38
C ASP A 100 7.28 -10.08 -10.05
N ALA A 101 7.62 -9.39 -8.95
CA ALA A 101 7.08 -9.74 -7.63
C ALA A 101 5.56 -9.58 -7.60
N LEU A 102 5.06 -8.48 -8.18
CA LEU A 102 3.62 -8.25 -8.23
C LEU A 102 2.92 -9.32 -9.03
N ALA A 103 3.51 -9.71 -10.17
CA ALA A 103 2.96 -10.78 -10.99
C ALA A 103 2.98 -12.12 -10.25
N ALA A 104 4.05 -12.37 -9.51
CA ALA A 104 4.23 -13.65 -8.81
C ALA A 104 3.20 -13.88 -7.72
N VAL A 105 2.84 -12.82 -6.97
CA VAL A 105 1.83 -12.98 -5.91
C VAL A 105 0.41 -12.98 -6.45
N ALA A 106 0.21 -12.47 -7.66
CA ALA A 106 -1.08 -12.46 -8.36
C ALA A 106 -2.21 -11.80 -7.58
N ILE A 107 -1.88 -10.76 -6.81
CA ILE A 107 -2.87 -9.95 -6.11
C ILE A 107 -3.20 -8.76 -6.99
N PRO A 108 -4.49 -8.42 -7.19
CA PRO A 108 -4.86 -7.24 -7.97
C PRO A 108 -4.23 -5.97 -7.47
#